data_729dd9e4a76b3ebe1df734884cca3371
#
_entry.id   729dd9e4a76b3ebe1df734884cca3371
#
_cell.length_a   1.000
_cell.length_b   1.000
_cell.length_c   1.000
_cell.angle_alpha   90.00
_cell.angle_beta   90.00
_cell.angle_gamma   90.00
#
_symmetry.space_group_name_H-M   'P 1'
#
loop_
_entity.id
_entity.type
_entity.pdbx_description
1 polymer ?
#
loop_
_entity_poly.entity_id
_entity_poly.type
_entity_poly.pdbx_seq_one_letter_code
_entity_poly.pdbx_strand_id
1 'polypeptide(L)'
;MNLDKLKDSILLQSEILDLKASYNDKAKGIVIESKIDKGKGPVSTILINNGKLKRGDYFICGNTWGKIRAMINYDGKTINEALPSTPVEILGMNNSAYAGAEFIVTKDESEAKKMSEFKQINSDKSKILVKDKTTLFENAKNKDELNIIIKSDVQGSSEALKMAIDKIEHNEVEAKIILSDIGMINETDVSLAKASDALLIGFNVKANREAKKISEEQKIEIKYFNIIYEALEYVEKSLSGLLEPDVKETVLGSAEIQKIFKVSNAGKIAGSKVINGEIKSKSKARIIRDGVVVFSGEIQSIYREKNQVKEVGTGLECGISIKDFIDFKEKDVIESYHAEEIQRSI
;
A
#
# COMPACT_ATOMS: atom_id res chain seq x y z
N MET A 1 -10.28 3.19 39.53
CA MET A 1 -10.67 2.92 38.13
C MET A 1 -12.19 2.84 38.07
N ASN A 2 -12.85 3.44 37.08
CA ASN A 2 -14.32 3.53 37.03
C ASN A 2 -15.01 2.32 36.36
N LEU A 3 -14.43 1.10 36.43
CA LEU A 3 -14.97 -0.08 35.77
C LEU A 3 -16.34 -0.48 36.28
N ASP A 4 -16.58 -0.36 37.60
CA ASP A 4 -17.87 -0.69 38.20
C ASP A 4 -18.97 0.28 37.74
N LYS A 5 -18.67 1.59 37.67
CA LYS A 5 -19.59 2.58 37.09
C LYS A 5 -19.92 2.31 35.65
N LEU A 6 -18.94 1.84 34.85
CA LEU A 6 -19.18 1.46 33.46
C LEU A 6 -20.12 0.26 33.37
N LYS A 7 -19.93 -0.78 34.19
CA LYS A 7 -20.82 -1.93 34.25
C LYS A 7 -22.23 -1.53 34.64
N ASP A 8 -22.37 -0.70 35.68
CA ASP A 8 -23.69 -0.21 36.15
C ASP A 8 -24.39 0.58 35.04
N SER A 9 -23.65 1.41 34.29
CA SER A 9 -24.21 2.17 33.15
C SER A 9 -24.68 1.25 32.03
N ILE A 10 -23.91 0.17 31.72
CA ILE A 10 -24.30 -0.83 30.71
C ILE A 10 -25.55 -1.59 31.14
N LEU A 11 -25.61 -2.00 32.41
CA LEU A 11 -26.78 -2.67 32.95
C LEU A 11 -28.03 -1.81 32.88
N LEU A 12 -27.94 -0.56 33.36
CA LEU A 12 -29.04 0.39 33.31
C LEU A 12 -29.54 0.61 31.86
N GLN A 13 -28.62 0.77 30.92
CA GLN A 13 -28.96 0.93 29.49
C GLN A 13 -29.64 -0.33 28.94
N SER A 14 -29.20 -1.51 29.32
CA SER A 14 -29.79 -2.78 28.87
C SER A 14 -31.21 -2.97 29.41
N GLU A 15 -31.49 -2.56 30.65
CA GLU A 15 -32.83 -2.55 31.24
C GLU A 15 -33.79 -1.62 30.51
N ILE A 16 -33.32 -0.40 30.16
CA ILE A 16 -34.12 0.57 29.41
C ILE A 16 -34.49 0.05 28.02
N LEU A 17 -33.57 -0.66 27.35
CA LEU A 17 -33.78 -1.20 26.01
C LEU A 17 -34.74 -2.40 25.99
N ASP A 18 -35.00 -3.05 27.09
CA ASP A 18 -35.88 -4.24 27.23
C ASP A 18 -35.71 -5.28 26.12
N LEU A 19 -34.43 -5.67 25.86
CA LEU A 19 -34.08 -6.56 24.77
C LEU A 19 -34.65 -7.96 25.01
N LYS A 20 -35.42 -8.46 24.06
CA LYS A 20 -36.07 -9.78 24.09
C LYS A 20 -35.63 -10.67 22.96
N ALA A 21 -35.52 -11.98 23.21
CA ALA A 21 -35.21 -12.98 22.20
C ALA A 21 -36.14 -14.20 22.39
N SER A 22 -36.56 -14.81 21.27
CA SER A 22 -37.27 -16.07 21.27
C SER A 22 -36.29 -17.22 21.34
N TYR A 23 -36.62 -18.22 22.12
CA TYR A 23 -35.87 -19.50 22.24
C TYR A 23 -36.41 -20.61 21.33
N ASN A 24 -37.61 -20.42 20.78
CA ASN A 24 -38.30 -21.48 20.02
C ASN A 24 -38.20 -21.30 18.49
N ASP A 25 -37.71 -20.17 18.06
CA ASP A 25 -37.56 -19.88 16.64
C ASP A 25 -36.26 -20.50 16.07
N LYS A 26 -36.14 -20.51 14.75
CA LYS A 26 -34.89 -20.82 14.06
C LYS A 26 -33.86 -19.77 14.39
N ALA A 27 -32.61 -20.21 14.58
CA ALA A 27 -31.55 -19.30 14.95
C ALA A 27 -31.31 -18.23 13.89
N LYS A 28 -31.15 -17.00 14.38
CA LYS A 28 -30.63 -15.85 13.66
C LYS A 28 -29.50 -15.25 14.48
N GLY A 29 -28.50 -14.70 13.81
CA GLY A 29 -27.34 -14.12 14.44
C GLY A 29 -26.53 -13.29 13.48
N ILE A 30 -25.36 -12.91 13.92
CA ILE A 30 -24.41 -12.12 13.15
C ILE A 30 -23.02 -12.76 13.26
N VAL A 31 -22.27 -12.70 12.17
CA VAL A 31 -20.86 -13.11 12.16
C VAL A 31 -20.02 -12.04 12.85
N ILE A 32 -19.27 -12.44 13.85
CA ILE A 32 -18.29 -11.58 14.51
C ILE A 32 -16.96 -11.63 13.77
N GLU A 33 -16.53 -12.85 13.39
CA GLU A 33 -15.24 -13.08 12.75
C GLU A 33 -15.25 -14.39 11.96
N SER A 34 -14.41 -14.46 10.91
CA SER A 34 -14.18 -15.68 10.14
C SER A 34 -12.68 -15.88 9.89
N LYS A 35 -12.27 -17.15 9.96
CA LYS A 35 -10.89 -17.58 9.68
C LYS A 35 -10.88 -18.91 8.92
N ILE A 36 -9.76 -19.22 8.30
CA ILE A 36 -9.51 -20.53 7.70
C ILE A 36 -8.54 -21.30 8.58
N ASP A 37 -9.06 -22.35 9.23
CA ASP A 37 -8.24 -23.26 10.04
C ASP A 37 -7.70 -24.40 9.17
N LYS A 38 -6.43 -24.77 9.35
CA LYS A 38 -5.74 -25.77 8.54
C LYS A 38 -6.38 -27.17 8.61
N GLY A 39 -6.98 -27.52 9.74
CA GLY A 39 -7.56 -28.85 9.98
C GLY A 39 -9.08 -28.88 9.86
N LYS A 40 -9.73 -27.76 10.14
CA LYS A 40 -11.19 -27.65 10.25
C LYS A 40 -11.84 -26.96 9.04
N GLY A 41 -11.03 -26.30 8.18
CA GLY A 41 -11.53 -25.50 7.05
C GLY A 41 -12.07 -24.14 7.50
N PRO A 42 -13.06 -23.58 6.80
CA PRO A 42 -13.69 -22.32 7.18
C PRO A 42 -14.40 -22.43 8.53
N VAL A 43 -14.07 -21.55 9.44
CA VAL A 43 -14.60 -21.44 10.81
C VAL A 43 -15.06 -20.01 11.02
N SER A 44 -16.27 -19.84 11.56
CA SER A 44 -16.77 -18.49 11.90
C SER A 44 -17.29 -18.46 13.33
N THR A 45 -17.00 -17.37 13.99
CA THR A 45 -17.60 -17.02 15.29
C THR A 45 -18.86 -16.22 15.02
N ILE A 46 -20.00 -16.73 15.49
CA ILE A 46 -21.29 -16.06 15.37
C ILE A 46 -21.86 -15.74 16.77
N LEU A 47 -22.56 -14.64 16.85
CA LEU A 47 -23.39 -14.30 18.01
C LEU A 47 -24.85 -14.56 17.66
N ILE A 48 -25.48 -15.46 18.41
CA ILE A 48 -26.90 -15.77 18.23
C ILE A 48 -27.72 -14.63 18.86
N ASN A 49 -28.55 -13.99 18.07
CA ASN A 49 -29.43 -12.91 18.51
C ASN A 49 -30.84 -13.41 18.83
N ASN A 50 -31.32 -14.42 18.14
CA ASN A 50 -32.66 -14.96 18.31
C ASN A 50 -32.69 -16.43 17.92
N GLY A 51 -33.61 -17.20 18.51
CA GLY A 51 -33.81 -18.61 18.20
C GLY A 51 -32.76 -19.53 18.80
N LYS A 52 -32.87 -20.81 18.52
CA LYS A 52 -31.96 -21.85 18.97
C LYS A 52 -31.23 -22.46 17.76
N LEU A 53 -29.90 -22.51 17.85
CA LEU A 53 -29.05 -23.18 16.86
C LEU A 53 -28.75 -24.60 17.34
N LYS A 54 -28.91 -25.57 16.41
CA LYS A 54 -28.62 -26.98 16.69
C LYS A 54 -27.59 -27.54 15.73
N ARG A 55 -26.84 -28.52 16.19
CA ARG A 55 -25.97 -29.32 15.32
C ARG A 55 -26.81 -30.01 14.24
N GLY A 56 -26.36 -29.92 12.99
CA GLY A 56 -27.07 -30.48 11.83
C GLY A 56 -27.95 -29.49 11.09
N ASP A 57 -28.21 -28.29 11.64
CA ASP A 57 -29.00 -27.26 10.97
C ASP A 57 -28.29 -26.77 9.70
N TYR A 58 -29.08 -26.52 8.65
CA TYR A 58 -28.64 -25.83 7.46
C TYR A 58 -28.78 -24.32 7.65
N PHE A 59 -27.82 -23.58 7.15
CA PHE A 59 -27.81 -22.13 7.34
C PHE A 59 -27.27 -21.39 6.11
N ILE A 60 -27.62 -20.13 6.02
CA ILE A 60 -26.99 -19.15 5.16
C ILE A 60 -26.27 -18.12 6.03
N CYS A 61 -25.12 -17.68 5.56
CA CYS A 61 -24.30 -16.67 6.19
C CYS A 61 -23.69 -15.74 5.14
N GLY A 62 -24.23 -14.52 5.04
CA GLY A 62 -23.83 -13.64 3.92
C GLY A 62 -24.04 -14.28 2.56
N ASN A 63 -22.97 -14.46 1.80
CA ASN A 63 -22.97 -15.08 0.46
C ASN A 63 -22.66 -16.59 0.48
N THR A 64 -22.41 -17.15 1.65
CA THR A 64 -22.07 -18.58 1.80
C THR A 64 -23.17 -19.32 2.56
N TRP A 65 -23.18 -20.63 2.42
CA TRP A 65 -24.10 -21.50 3.11
C TRP A 65 -23.36 -22.73 3.65
N GLY A 66 -24.02 -23.49 4.50
CA GLY A 66 -23.42 -24.70 5.03
C GLY A 66 -24.37 -25.50 5.90
N LYS A 67 -23.81 -26.55 6.52
CA LYS A 67 -24.47 -27.38 7.52
C LYS A 67 -23.62 -27.39 8.79
N ILE A 68 -24.23 -27.14 9.94
CA ILE A 68 -23.54 -27.16 11.24
C ILE A 68 -22.99 -28.56 11.52
N ARG A 69 -21.67 -28.73 11.37
CA ARG A 69 -20.97 -29.98 11.68
C ARG A 69 -20.60 -30.07 13.15
N ALA A 70 -20.12 -28.97 13.71
CA ALA A 70 -19.79 -28.83 15.12
C ALA A 70 -19.94 -27.38 15.54
N MET A 71 -20.18 -27.18 16.83
CA MET A 71 -20.22 -25.90 17.50
C MET A 71 -19.31 -25.95 18.71
N ILE A 72 -18.51 -24.91 18.92
CA ILE A 72 -17.56 -24.79 20.01
C ILE A 72 -17.90 -23.50 20.78
N ASN A 73 -18.08 -23.61 22.08
CA ASN A 73 -18.38 -22.47 22.94
C ASN A 73 -17.08 -21.68 23.27
N TYR A 74 -17.22 -20.58 23.99
CA TYR A 74 -16.10 -19.74 24.43
C TYR A 74 -15.11 -20.46 25.40
N ASP A 75 -15.50 -21.59 26.04
CA ASP A 75 -14.61 -22.44 26.85
C ASP A 75 -13.82 -23.46 25.99
N GLY A 76 -14.01 -23.49 24.67
CA GLY A 76 -13.40 -24.47 23.77
C GLY A 76 -14.08 -25.84 23.78
N LYS A 77 -15.26 -25.97 24.40
CA LYS A 77 -16.03 -27.24 24.48
C LYS A 77 -17.01 -27.34 23.32
N THR A 78 -17.12 -28.55 22.75
CA THR A 78 -18.15 -28.84 21.75
C THR A 78 -19.53 -28.89 22.41
N ILE A 79 -20.48 -28.16 21.81
CA ILE A 79 -21.88 -28.10 22.25
C ILE A 79 -22.81 -28.57 21.14
N ASN A 80 -24.00 -29.06 21.51
CA ASN A 80 -25.00 -29.50 20.52
C ASN A 80 -26.07 -28.44 20.24
N GLU A 81 -26.24 -27.50 21.14
CA GLU A 81 -27.21 -26.40 21.01
C GLU A 81 -26.57 -25.08 21.48
N ALA A 82 -26.93 -23.99 20.83
CA ALA A 82 -26.56 -22.62 21.25
C ALA A 82 -27.83 -21.75 21.31
N LEU A 83 -27.92 -20.96 22.39
CA LEU A 83 -29.06 -20.10 22.72
C LEU A 83 -28.75 -18.63 22.33
N PRO A 84 -29.78 -17.75 22.35
CA PRO A 84 -29.55 -16.31 22.17
C PRO A 84 -28.53 -15.75 23.14
N SER A 85 -27.80 -14.72 22.72
CA SER A 85 -26.69 -14.06 23.44
C SER A 85 -25.47 -14.95 23.67
N THR A 86 -25.39 -16.12 23.00
CA THR A 86 -24.23 -17.02 23.09
C THR A 86 -23.33 -16.84 21.89
N PRO A 87 -22.06 -16.43 22.08
CA PRO A 87 -21.06 -16.51 21.03
C PRO A 87 -20.65 -17.97 20.81
N VAL A 88 -20.63 -18.41 19.56
CA VAL A 88 -20.30 -19.79 19.23
C VAL A 88 -19.45 -19.84 17.94
N GLU A 89 -18.39 -20.62 17.98
CA GLU A 89 -17.58 -20.94 16.82
C GLU A 89 -18.25 -22.12 16.08
N ILE A 90 -18.56 -21.91 14.79
CA ILE A 90 -19.24 -22.91 13.97
C ILE A 90 -18.32 -23.48 12.90
N LEU A 91 -18.50 -24.76 12.62
CA LEU A 91 -17.82 -25.52 11.57
C LEU A 91 -18.84 -26.07 10.59
N GLY A 92 -18.48 -26.11 9.30
CA GLY A 92 -19.32 -26.73 8.27
C GLY A 92 -19.80 -25.75 7.20
N MET A 93 -19.18 -24.57 7.12
CA MET A 93 -19.35 -23.61 6.02
C MET A 93 -18.62 -24.09 4.76
N ASN A 94 -19.13 -23.74 3.60
CA ASN A 94 -18.46 -24.04 2.33
C ASN A 94 -17.31 -23.04 2.05
N ASN A 95 -17.51 -21.75 2.36
CA ASN A 95 -16.54 -20.69 2.24
C ASN A 95 -16.56 -19.83 3.51
N SER A 96 -15.58 -18.98 3.73
CA SER A 96 -15.63 -18.03 4.82
C SER A 96 -16.67 -16.94 4.58
N ALA A 97 -17.33 -16.52 5.66
CA ALA A 97 -18.26 -15.40 5.64
C ALA A 97 -17.53 -14.12 6.02
N TYR A 98 -18.05 -12.96 5.62
CA TYR A 98 -17.52 -11.67 6.05
C TYR A 98 -18.04 -11.29 7.45
N ALA A 99 -17.25 -10.55 8.21
CA ALA A 99 -17.67 -10.01 9.50
C ALA A 99 -18.88 -9.07 9.33
N GLY A 100 -19.85 -9.15 10.26
CA GLY A 100 -21.11 -8.43 10.12
C GLY A 100 -22.15 -9.11 9.23
N ALA A 101 -21.82 -10.23 8.58
CA ALA A 101 -22.80 -10.98 7.81
C ALA A 101 -23.94 -11.51 8.67
N GLU A 102 -25.14 -11.41 8.15
CA GLU A 102 -26.33 -12.02 8.79
C GLU A 102 -26.27 -13.55 8.68
N PHE A 103 -26.49 -14.22 9.80
CA PHE A 103 -26.60 -15.66 9.92
C PHE A 103 -28.06 -16.07 10.13
N ILE A 104 -28.58 -17.00 9.30
CA ILE A 104 -29.97 -17.44 9.37
C ILE A 104 -30.03 -18.97 9.15
N VAL A 105 -30.69 -19.69 10.04
CA VAL A 105 -31.01 -21.11 9.86
C VAL A 105 -32.17 -21.27 8.89
N THR A 106 -31.96 -22.09 7.86
CA THR A 106 -32.94 -22.41 6.82
C THR A 106 -33.71 -23.70 7.12
N LYS A 107 -34.70 -24.06 6.31
CA LYS A 107 -35.46 -25.31 6.45
C LYS A 107 -34.65 -26.52 6.02
N ASP A 108 -33.97 -26.34 4.89
CA ASP A 108 -33.24 -27.41 4.22
C ASP A 108 -32.06 -26.85 3.42
N GLU A 109 -31.28 -27.74 2.82
CA GLU A 109 -30.12 -27.41 1.99
C GLU A 109 -30.50 -26.63 0.75
N SER A 110 -31.61 -26.96 0.11
CA SER A 110 -32.05 -26.32 -1.13
C SER A 110 -32.38 -24.84 -0.91
N GLU A 111 -33.05 -24.52 0.21
CA GLU A 111 -33.34 -23.14 0.60
C GLU A 111 -32.05 -22.37 0.85
N ALA A 112 -31.11 -22.94 1.63
CA ALA A 112 -29.83 -22.34 1.92
C ALA A 112 -29.04 -21.99 0.66
N LYS A 113 -28.95 -22.92 -0.29
CA LYS A 113 -28.24 -22.77 -1.55
C LYS A 113 -28.86 -21.68 -2.42
N LYS A 114 -30.18 -21.72 -2.65
CA LYS A 114 -30.87 -20.70 -3.44
C LYS A 114 -30.72 -19.30 -2.87
N MET A 115 -30.83 -19.14 -1.56
CA MET A 115 -30.65 -17.85 -0.90
C MET A 115 -29.21 -17.33 -1.04
N SER A 116 -28.21 -18.22 -0.94
CA SER A 116 -26.80 -17.89 -1.13
C SER A 116 -26.52 -17.40 -2.55
N GLU A 117 -27.00 -18.14 -3.57
CA GLU A 117 -26.86 -17.78 -4.98
C GLU A 117 -27.50 -16.41 -5.27
N PHE A 118 -28.70 -16.16 -4.75
CA PHE A 118 -29.39 -14.88 -4.93
C PHE A 118 -28.63 -13.71 -4.29
N LYS A 119 -28.10 -13.88 -3.07
CA LYS A 119 -27.28 -12.84 -2.41
C LYS A 119 -25.97 -12.61 -3.17
N GLN A 120 -25.35 -13.65 -3.73
CA GLN A 120 -24.13 -13.52 -4.50
C GLN A 120 -24.33 -12.70 -5.78
N ILE A 121 -25.38 -13.01 -6.55
CA ILE A 121 -25.73 -12.26 -7.78
C ILE A 121 -25.97 -10.77 -7.48
N ASN A 122 -26.64 -10.46 -6.38
CA ASN A 122 -26.90 -9.07 -6.00
C ASN A 122 -25.65 -8.33 -5.55
N SER A 123 -24.72 -9.01 -4.87
CA SER A 123 -23.44 -8.40 -4.47
C SER A 123 -22.55 -8.11 -5.68
N ASP A 124 -22.54 -8.99 -6.68
CA ASP A 124 -21.76 -8.80 -7.90
C ASP A 124 -22.33 -7.66 -8.76
N LYS A 125 -23.67 -7.56 -8.86
CA LYS A 125 -24.32 -6.42 -9.54
C LYS A 125 -24.00 -5.08 -8.89
N SER A 126 -23.98 -4.99 -7.57
CA SER A 126 -23.63 -3.76 -6.86
C SER A 126 -22.17 -3.35 -7.08
N LYS A 127 -21.24 -4.30 -7.16
CA LYS A 127 -19.83 -4.04 -7.47
C LYS A 127 -19.61 -3.53 -8.89
N ILE A 128 -20.38 -4.04 -9.87
CA ILE A 128 -20.31 -3.60 -11.27
C ILE A 128 -20.82 -2.17 -11.40
N LEU A 129 -21.95 -1.84 -10.77
CA LEU A 129 -22.56 -0.51 -10.83
C LEU A 129 -21.72 0.59 -10.17
N VAL A 130 -20.86 0.23 -9.20
CA VAL A 130 -19.94 1.18 -8.56
C VAL A 130 -18.72 1.42 -9.45
N LYS A 131 -18.19 0.38 -10.12
CA LYS A 131 -17.05 0.54 -11.06
C LYS A 131 -17.40 1.43 -12.25
N ASP A 132 -18.59 1.27 -12.85
CA ASP A 132 -18.99 2.06 -14.03
C ASP A 132 -19.18 3.55 -13.74
N LYS A 133 -19.45 3.95 -12.49
CA LYS A 133 -19.59 5.36 -12.13
C LYS A 133 -18.25 6.07 -11.88
N THR A 134 -17.24 5.35 -11.42
CA THR A 134 -15.92 5.93 -11.11
C THR A 134 -15.08 6.14 -12.37
N THR A 135 -15.22 5.27 -13.37
CA THR A 135 -14.40 5.32 -14.60
C THR A 135 -14.83 6.37 -15.62
N LEU A 136 -16.01 7.00 -15.47
CA LEU A 136 -16.51 8.00 -16.44
C LEU A 136 -16.10 9.45 -16.12
N PHE A 137 -15.51 9.74 -14.96
CA PHE A 137 -15.21 11.12 -14.55
C PHE A 137 -13.75 11.39 -14.17
N GLU A 138 -12.89 10.39 -14.15
CA GLU A 138 -11.47 10.62 -13.96
C GLU A 138 -10.76 10.74 -15.31
N ASN A 139 -10.47 11.98 -15.70
CA ASN A 139 -9.34 12.25 -16.59
C ASN A 139 -8.10 11.69 -15.89
N ALA A 140 -7.73 10.49 -16.27
CA ALA A 140 -6.60 9.77 -15.72
C ALA A 140 -5.32 10.57 -15.96
N LYS A 141 -4.86 11.33 -14.99
CA LYS A 141 -3.44 11.47 -14.80
C LYS A 141 -2.94 10.05 -14.56
N ASN A 142 -2.06 9.55 -15.39
CA ASN A 142 -1.38 8.29 -15.15
C ASN A 142 -0.65 8.42 -13.82
N LYS A 143 -1.26 7.86 -12.76
CA LYS A 143 -0.61 7.68 -11.47
C LYS A 143 0.20 6.40 -11.55
N ASP A 144 1.38 6.40 -10.96
CA ASP A 144 2.13 5.16 -10.82
C ASP A 144 1.45 4.28 -9.77
N GLU A 145 1.09 3.05 -10.16
CA GLU A 145 0.34 2.11 -9.33
C GLU A 145 1.29 1.18 -8.57
N LEU A 146 1.18 1.12 -7.24
CA LEU A 146 1.76 0.06 -6.43
C LEU A 146 0.73 -1.05 -6.23
N ASN A 147 0.92 -2.16 -6.91
CA ASN A 147 0.04 -3.32 -6.76
C ASN A 147 0.34 -4.05 -5.44
N ILE A 148 -0.71 -4.41 -4.69
CA ILE A 148 -0.59 -5.05 -3.37
C ILE A 148 -1.49 -6.27 -3.29
N ILE A 149 -0.94 -7.36 -2.74
CA ILE A 149 -1.67 -8.56 -2.36
C ILE A 149 -1.57 -8.72 -0.85
N ILE A 150 -2.73 -8.86 -0.19
CA ILE A 150 -2.84 -8.99 1.26
C ILE A 150 -3.37 -10.38 1.60
N LYS A 151 -2.66 -11.11 2.47
CA LYS A 151 -3.15 -12.34 3.11
C LYS A 151 -3.12 -12.12 4.62
N SER A 152 -4.22 -12.43 5.30
CA SER A 152 -4.35 -12.26 6.75
C SER A 152 -4.91 -13.48 7.44
N ASP A 153 -4.82 -13.51 8.75
CA ASP A 153 -5.35 -14.60 9.60
C ASP A 153 -6.88 -14.61 9.66
N VAL A 154 -7.47 -13.42 9.72
CA VAL A 154 -8.92 -13.22 9.85
C VAL A 154 -9.42 -12.13 8.92
N GLN A 155 -10.72 -12.18 8.61
CA GLN A 155 -11.36 -11.23 7.70
C GLN A 155 -11.26 -9.79 8.19
N GLY A 156 -11.46 -9.55 9.50
CA GLY A 156 -11.38 -8.21 10.08
C GLY A 156 -10.01 -7.55 9.91
N SER A 157 -8.92 -8.32 10.05
CA SER A 157 -7.55 -7.83 9.81
C SER A 157 -7.33 -7.43 8.36
N SER A 158 -7.86 -8.25 7.42
CA SER A 158 -7.78 -7.99 5.98
C SER A 158 -8.51 -6.71 5.60
N GLU A 159 -9.74 -6.53 6.10
CA GLU A 159 -10.54 -5.33 5.84
C GLU A 159 -9.95 -4.07 6.48
N ALA A 160 -9.42 -4.18 7.71
CA ALA A 160 -8.77 -3.05 8.39
C ALA A 160 -7.54 -2.56 7.62
N LEU A 161 -6.68 -3.48 7.17
CA LEU A 161 -5.52 -3.14 6.33
C LEU A 161 -5.94 -2.50 5.01
N LYS A 162 -6.93 -3.11 4.33
CA LYS A 162 -7.45 -2.55 3.09
C LYS A 162 -7.96 -1.13 3.26
N MET A 163 -8.83 -0.90 4.25
CA MET A 163 -9.38 0.43 4.54
C MET A 163 -8.32 1.46 4.92
N ALA A 164 -7.24 1.01 5.56
CA ALA A 164 -6.15 1.88 5.96
C ALA A 164 -5.24 2.24 4.75
N ILE A 165 -4.96 1.28 3.87
CA ILE A 165 -4.21 1.52 2.64
C ILE A 165 -5.01 2.38 1.66
N ASP A 166 -6.32 2.13 1.49
CA ASP A 166 -7.20 2.93 0.62
C ASP A 166 -7.32 4.41 1.06
N LYS A 167 -6.91 4.75 2.30
CA LYS A 167 -6.85 6.13 2.79
C LYS A 167 -5.56 6.86 2.48
N ILE A 168 -4.56 6.18 1.95
CA ILE A 168 -3.31 6.81 1.51
C ILE A 168 -3.58 7.51 0.18
N GLU A 169 -3.77 8.82 0.22
CA GLU A 169 -4.05 9.62 -0.97
C GLU A 169 -2.80 10.39 -1.39
N HIS A 170 -2.40 10.25 -2.66
CA HIS A 170 -1.35 11.05 -3.28
C HIS A 170 -1.71 11.40 -4.73
N ASN A 171 -1.14 12.51 -5.25
CA ASN A 171 -1.51 13.01 -6.58
C ASN A 171 -0.82 12.24 -7.73
N GLU A 172 0.33 11.64 -7.48
CA GLU A 172 1.22 11.04 -8.50
C GLU A 172 1.28 9.51 -8.40
N VAL A 173 1.03 8.94 -7.22
CA VAL A 173 1.10 7.50 -6.95
C VAL A 173 -0.18 6.99 -6.28
N GLU A 174 -0.50 5.72 -6.47
CA GLU A 174 -1.68 5.08 -5.88
C GLU A 174 -1.39 3.64 -5.46
N ALA A 175 -1.89 3.24 -4.28
CA ALA A 175 -1.85 1.85 -3.82
C ALA A 175 -3.08 1.10 -4.35
N LYS A 176 -2.86 0.04 -5.12
CA LYS A 176 -3.93 -0.77 -5.71
C LYS A 176 -3.94 -2.17 -5.13
N ILE A 177 -4.96 -2.49 -4.36
CA ILE A 177 -5.12 -3.82 -3.77
C ILE A 177 -5.73 -4.76 -4.82
N ILE A 178 -4.92 -5.68 -5.35
CA ILE A 178 -5.33 -6.68 -6.35
C ILE A 178 -6.09 -7.82 -5.69
N LEU A 179 -5.58 -8.30 -4.53
CA LEU A 179 -6.19 -9.39 -3.79
C LEU A 179 -6.10 -9.10 -2.30
N SER A 180 -7.22 -9.27 -1.59
CA SER A 180 -7.29 -9.24 -0.13
C SER A 180 -8.06 -10.48 0.30
N ASP A 181 -7.38 -11.44 0.96
CA ASP A 181 -7.94 -12.75 1.28
C ASP A 181 -7.40 -13.27 2.61
N ILE A 182 -7.99 -14.33 3.15
CA ILE A 182 -7.65 -14.91 4.44
C ILE A 182 -6.95 -16.27 4.30
N GLY A 183 -6.15 -16.61 5.29
CA GLY A 183 -5.41 -17.86 5.37
C GLY A 183 -3.94 -17.71 5.02
N MET A 184 -3.25 -18.86 4.95
CA MET A 184 -1.81 -18.88 4.63
C MET A 184 -1.55 -18.47 3.17
N ILE A 185 -0.43 -17.83 2.94
CA ILE A 185 0.06 -17.55 1.59
C ILE A 185 0.39 -18.88 0.90
N ASN A 186 -0.20 -19.07 -0.27
CA ASN A 186 -0.04 -20.27 -1.10
C ASN A 186 0.69 -19.97 -2.42
N GLU A 187 0.90 -21.00 -3.23
CA GLU A 187 1.61 -20.90 -4.52
C GLU A 187 0.91 -19.98 -5.53
N THR A 188 -0.42 -19.97 -5.50
CA THR A 188 -1.24 -19.14 -6.41
C THR A 188 -1.06 -17.66 -6.07
N ASP A 189 -0.96 -17.33 -4.77
CA ASP A 189 -0.73 -15.95 -4.31
C ASP A 189 0.64 -15.45 -4.77
N VAL A 190 1.68 -16.27 -4.67
CA VAL A 190 3.05 -15.94 -5.14
C VAL A 190 3.08 -15.78 -6.67
N SER A 191 2.39 -16.66 -7.39
CA SER A 191 2.30 -16.59 -8.85
C SER A 191 1.54 -15.34 -9.32
N LEU A 192 0.48 -14.97 -8.61
CA LEU A 192 -0.27 -13.74 -8.87
C LEU A 192 0.61 -12.50 -8.57
N ALA A 193 1.35 -12.51 -7.46
CA ALA A 193 2.27 -11.41 -7.11
C ALA A 193 3.30 -11.19 -8.23
N LYS A 194 3.87 -12.27 -8.77
CA LYS A 194 4.79 -12.18 -9.90
C LYS A 194 4.12 -11.62 -11.17
N ALA A 195 2.95 -12.12 -11.50
CA ALA A 195 2.26 -11.74 -12.74
C ALA A 195 1.82 -10.28 -12.76
N SER A 196 1.54 -9.72 -11.58
CA SER A 196 1.06 -8.35 -11.40
C SER A 196 2.13 -7.39 -10.85
N ASP A 197 3.36 -7.84 -10.70
CA ASP A 197 4.43 -7.08 -10.04
C ASP A 197 3.98 -6.48 -8.70
N ALA A 198 3.34 -7.30 -7.88
CA ALA A 198 2.69 -6.86 -6.66
C ALA A 198 3.51 -7.15 -5.41
N LEU A 199 3.45 -6.22 -4.47
CA LEU A 199 3.93 -6.41 -3.11
C LEU A 199 3.07 -7.45 -2.38
N LEU A 200 3.67 -8.53 -1.89
CA LEU A 200 2.97 -9.59 -1.17
C LEU A 200 3.11 -9.43 0.34
N ILE A 201 2.00 -9.09 1.01
CA ILE A 201 1.93 -8.84 2.44
C ILE A 201 1.23 -10.00 3.15
N GLY A 202 1.90 -10.59 4.14
CA GLY A 202 1.32 -11.54 5.08
C GLY A 202 1.11 -10.89 6.45
N PHE A 203 -0.15 -10.71 6.85
CA PHE A 203 -0.49 -10.14 8.15
C PHE A 203 -0.92 -11.25 9.12
N ASN A 204 -0.16 -11.47 10.20
CA ASN A 204 -0.32 -12.58 11.15
C ASN A 204 -0.30 -13.98 10.52
N VAL A 205 0.08 -14.12 9.26
CA VAL A 205 0.15 -15.40 8.54
C VAL A 205 1.52 -15.62 7.95
N LYS A 206 1.82 -16.88 7.63
CA LYS A 206 3.06 -17.27 6.97
C LYS A 206 2.76 -17.96 5.64
N ALA A 207 3.74 -18.00 4.76
CA ALA A 207 3.67 -18.81 3.56
C ALA A 207 3.72 -20.30 3.90
N ASN A 208 3.01 -21.12 3.13
CA ASN A 208 3.17 -22.55 3.17
C ASN A 208 4.57 -22.94 2.62
N ARG A 209 4.94 -24.20 2.72
CA ARG A 209 6.28 -24.66 2.34
C ARG A 209 6.55 -24.49 0.84
N GLU A 210 5.54 -24.76 0.04
CA GLU A 210 5.59 -24.69 -1.43
C GLU A 210 5.69 -23.23 -1.89
N ALA A 211 4.85 -22.34 -1.36
CA ALA A 211 4.89 -20.90 -1.64
C ALA A 211 6.24 -20.28 -1.28
N LYS A 212 6.80 -20.67 -0.12
CA LYS A 212 8.14 -20.20 0.28
C LYS A 212 9.21 -20.60 -0.72
N LYS A 213 9.21 -21.85 -1.17
CA LYS A 213 10.15 -22.35 -2.17
C LYS A 213 10.03 -21.58 -3.48
N ILE A 214 8.81 -21.40 -3.99
CA ILE A 214 8.54 -20.66 -5.24
C ILE A 214 8.94 -19.18 -5.09
N SER A 215 8.68 -18.55 -3.95
CA SER A 215 9.07 -17.15 -3.73
C SER A 215 10.59 -16.96 -3.77
N GLU A 216 11.35 -17.89 -3.18
CA GLU A 216 12.82 -17.89 -3.21
C GLU A 216 13.36 -18.12 -4.64
N GLU A 217 12.80 -19.11 -5.38
CA GLU A 217 13.18 -19.41 -6.77
C GLU A 217 12.89 -18.25 -7.72
N GLN A 218 11.76 -17.57 -7.52
CA GLN A 218 11.31 -16.47 -8.37
C GLN A 218 11.76 -15.08 -7.88
N LYS A 219 12.48 -15.01 -6.75
CA LYS A 219 12.96 -13.79 -6.11
C LYS A 219 11.83 -12.81 -5.76
N ILE A 220 10.67 -13.35 -5.35
CA ILE A 220 9.55 -12.55 -4.89
C ILE A 220 9.65 -12.39 -3.39
N GLU A 221 9.71 -11.16 -2.92
CA GLU A 221 9.79 -10.87 -1.51
C GLU A 221 8.40 -10.93 -0.86
N ILE A 222 8.26 -11.70 0.23
CA ILE A 222 7.07 -11.76 1.05
C ILE A 222 7.34 -10.97 2.33
N LYS A 223 6.58 -9.92 2.56
CA LYS A 223 6.67 -9.11 3.78
C LYS A 223 5.68 -9.60 4.83
N TYR A 224 6.16 -9.80 6.05
CA TYR A 224 5.34 -10.29 7.16
C TYR A 224 5.21 -9.22 8.24
N PHE A 225 3.97 -8.94 8.64
CA PHE A 225 3.66 -7.96 9.67
C PHE A 225 2.69 -8.52 10.69
N ASN A 226 2.81 -8.05 11.93
CA ASN A 226 1.88 -8.36 13.02
C ASN A 226 1.21 -7.08 13.55
N ILE A 227 1.71 -5.92 13.16
CA ILE A 227 1.23 -4.60 13.57
C ILE A 227 0.79 -3.85 12.32
N ILE A 228 -0.46 -3.34 12.30
CA ILE A 228 -1.04 -2.66 11.13
C ILE A 228 -0.21 -1.43 10.74
N TYR A 229 0.24 -0.65 11.72
CA TYR A 229 1.02 0.57 11.45
C TYR A 229 2.36 0.30 10.76
N GLU A 230 3.04 -0.81 11.09
CA GLU A 230 4.27 -1.21 10.41
C GLU A 230 4.03 -1.59 8.95
N ALA A 231 2.91 -2.26 8.68
CA ALA A 231 2.51 -2.59 7.31
C ALA A 231 2.19 -1.33 6.50
N LEU A 232 1.50 -0.35 7.09
CA LEU A 232 1.20 0.93 6.46
C LEU A 232 2.46 1.74 6.17
N GLU A 233 3.34 1.88 7.15
CA GLU A 233 4.63 2.58 6.97
C GLU A 233 5.46 1.95 5.84
N TYR A 234 5.43 0.62 5.73
CA TYR A 234 6.11 -0.07 4.65
C TYR A 234 5.47 0.22 3.28
N VAL A 235 4.15 0.27 3.18
CA VAL A 235 3.43 0.63 1.96
C VAL A 235 3.71 2.09 1.58
N GLU A 236 3.68 3.03 2.52
CA GLU A 236 4.01 4.44 2.31
C GLU A 236 5.44 4.64 1.81
N LYS A 237 6.41 3.93 2.42
CA LYS A 237 7.80 3.93 1.94
C LYS A 237 7.93 3.36 0.53
N SER A 238 7.18 2.30 0.22
CA SER A 238 7.20 1.70 -1.11
C SER A 238 6.59 2.63 -2.16
N LEU A 239 5.50 3.32 -1.85
CA LEU A 239 4.91 4.36 -2.69
C LEU A 239 5.85 5.55 -2.88
N SER A 240 6.51 6.00 -1.80
CA SER A 240 7.51 7.08 -1.84
C SER A 240 8.68 6.72 -2.78
N GLY A 241 9.04 5.44 -2.85
CA GLY A 241 10.07 4.93 -3.76
C GLY A 241 9.70 5.00 -5.24
N LEU A 242 8.42 5.15 -5.58
CA LEU A 242 7.94 5.35 -6.97
C LEU A 242 7.97 6.81 -7.39
N LEU A 243 8.06 7.77 -6.44
CA LEU A 243 8.11 9.18 -6.76
C LEU A 243 9.46 9.55 -7.39
N GLU A 244 9.42 10.36 -8.44
CA GLU A 244 10.64 10.96 -8.98
C GLU A 244 11.28 11.86 -7.90
N PRO A 245 12.62 11.76 -7.70
CA PRO A 245 13.30 12.56 -6.68
C PRO A 245 13.25 14.05 -7.06
N ASP A 246 13.06 14.91 -6.08
CA ASP A 246 13.20 16.34 -6.26
C ASP A 246 14.67 16.71 -6.42
N VAL A 247 15.00 17.48 -7.45
CA VAL A 247 16.35 17.97 -7.67
C VAL A 247 16.50 19.35 -7.02
N LYS A 248 17.20 19.40 -5.91
CA LYS A 248 17.57 20.68 -5.28
C LYS A 248 18.86 21.20 -5.88
N GLU A 249 18.76 22.27 -6.65
CA GLU A 249 19.92 22.97 -7.18
C GLU A 249 20.40 24.05 -6.18
N THR A 250 21.68 23.99 -5.83
CA THR A 250 22.34 25.01 -5.04
C THR A 250 23.42 25.66 -5.89
N VAL A 251 23.28 26.95 -6.18
CA VAL A 251 24.28 27.71 -6.92
C VAL A 251 25.53 27.85 -6.06
N LEU A 252 26.67 27.40 -6.58
CA LEU A 252 27.97 27.49 -5.94
C LEU A 252 28.66 28.81 -6.27
N GLY A 253 28.55 29.26 -7.51
CA GLY A 253 29.14 30.50 -7.97
C GLY A 253 28.87 30.80 -9.42
N SER A 254 29.23 31.99 -9.84
CA SER A 254 29.09 32.46 -11.22
C SER A 254 30.35 33.16 -11.73
N ALA A 255 30.66 32.96 -13.01
CA ALA A 255 31.81 33.59 -13.69
C ALA A 255 31.41 34.14 -15.03
N GLU A 256 31.80 35.37 -15.34
CA GLU A 256 31.57 36.03 -16.63
C GLU A 256 32.72 35.75 -17.60
N ILE A 257 32.39 35.36 -18.84
CA ILE A 257 33.38 35.13 -19.90
C ILE A 257 33.90 36.45 -20.44
N GLN A 258 35.18 36.68 -20.28
CA GLN A 258 35.86 37.89 -20.77
C GLN A 258 36.57 37.66 -22.12
N LYS A 259 37.17 36.45 -22.31
CA LYS A 259 37.92 36.10 -23.54
C LYS A 259 37.82 34.62 -23.80
N ILE A 260 37.92 34.22 -25.07
CA ILE A 260 37.86 32.82 -25.48
C ILE A 260 39.23 32.40 -26.04
N PHE A 261 39.78 31.33 -25.46
CA PHE A 261 41.08 30.79 -25.89
C PHE A 261 40.89 29.45 -26.61
N LYS A 262 41.59 29.29 -27.74
CA LYS A 262 41.67 28.00 -28.45
C LYS A 262 42.96 27.29 -28.02
N VAL A 263 42.83 26.12 -27.45
CA VAL A 263 43.96 25.29 -26.97
C VAL A 263 43.95 23.97 -27.74
N SER A 264 45.10 23.60 -28.32
CA SER A 264 45.21 22.47 -29.25
C SER A 264 44.76 21.11 -28.65
N ASN A 265 44.86 20.92 -27.34
CA ASN A 265 44.54 19.66 -26.66
C ASN A 265 43.25 19.69 -25.76
N ALA A 266 42.64 20.86 -25.53
CA ALA A 266 41.51 21.04 -24.63
C ALA A 266 40.29 21.73 -25.29
N GLY A 267 40.34 21.96 -26.62
CA GLY A 267 39.28 22.64 -27.33
C GLY A 267 39.24 24.17 -27.04
N LYS A 268 38.04 24.73 -26.90
CA LYS A 268 37.87 26.13 -26.49
C LYS A 268 37.76 26.22 -24.95
N ILE A 269 38.54 27.13 -24.40
CA ILE A 269 38.52 27.45 -22.95
C ILE A 269 37.96 28.86 -22.79
N ALA A 270 36.97 29.01 -21.92
CA ALA A 270 36.42 30.29 -21.56
C ALA A 270 37.26 30.96 -20.47
N GLY A 271 38.01 32.02 -20.87
CA GLY A 271 38.69 32.89 -19.90
C GLY A 271 37.69 33.77 -19.19
N SER A 272 37.40 33.45 -17.96
CA SER A 272 36.31 34.00 -17.18
C SER A 272 36.80 34.61 -15.89
N LYS A 273 36.07 35.59 -15.35
CA LYS A 273 36.28 36.16 -14.05
C LYS A 273 35.13 35.74 -13.11
N VAL A 274 35.46 35.20 -11.96
CA VAL A 274 34.43 34.80 -10.98
C VAL A 274 33.81 36.05 -10.36
N ILE A 275 32.47 36.20 -10.55
CA ILE A 275 31.69 37.32 -10.04
C ILE A 275 31.25 37.07 -8.60
N ASN A 276 30.75 35.88 -8.33
CA ASN A 276 30.19 35.50 -7.05
C ASN A 276 30.47 34.04 -6.73
N GLY A 277 30.64 33.73 -5.43
CA GLY A 277 30.83 32.36 -4.94
C GLY A 277 32.13 31.71 -5.42
N GLU A 278 32.05 30.40 -5.70
CA GLU A 278 33.18 29.56 -6.11
C GLU A 278 32.82 28.72 -7.32
N ILE A 279 33.73 28.58 -8.25
CA ILE A 279 33.62 27.67 -9.39
C ILE A 279 34.43 26.42 -9.07
N LYS A 280 33.76 25.24 -9.07
CA LYS A 280 34.39 23.96 -8.76
C LYS A 280 34.49 23.05 -9.99
N SER A 281 35.63 22.37 -10.13
CA SER A 281 35.81 21.35 -11.18
C SER A 281 34.88 20.15 -10.92
N LYS A 282 34.33 19.59 -11.98
CA LYS A 282 33.35 18.47 -11.95
C LYS A 282 31.99 18.83 -11.33
N SER A 283 31.70 20.11 -11.09
CA SER A 283 30.34 20.54 -10.77
C SER A 283 29.49 20.67 -12.03
N LYS A 284 28.17 20.59 -11.85
CA LYS A 284 27.24 20.95 -12.93
C LYS A 284 27.37 22.44 -13.22
N ALA A 285 27.24 22.81 -14.49
CA ALA A 285 27.29 24.19 -14.91
C ALA A 285 26.27 24.49 -15.99
N ARG A 286 25.75 25.69 -16.00
CA ARG A 286 24.92 26.20 -17.09
C ARG A 286 25.50 27.49 -17.64
N ILE A 287 25.33 27.68 -18.94
CA ILE A 287 25.75 28.90 -19.64
C ILE A 287 24.53 29.74 -19.86
N ILE A 288 24.58 30.95 -19.37
CA ILE A 288 23.51 31.93 -19.47
C ILE A 288 23.96 33.03 -20.46
N ARG A 289 23.19 33.23 -21.52
CA ARG A 289 23.40 34.27 -22.54
C ARG A 289 22.15 35.14 -22.58
N ASP A 290 22.33 36.44 -22.40
CA ASP A 290 21.22 37.42 -22.37
C ASP A 290 20.07 37.01 -21.43
N GLY A 291 20.39 36.42 -20.27
CA GLY A 291 19.41 35.96 -19.29
C GLY A 291 18.76 34.60 -19.59
N VAL A 292 19.14 33.93 -20.69
CA VAL A 292 18.59 32.64 -21.10
C VAL A 292 19.65 31.55 -20.95
N VAL A 293 19.28 30.39 -20.42
CA VAL A 293 20.14 29.20 -20.34
C VAL A 293 20.27 28.61 -21.75
N VAL A 294 21.47 28.69 -22.35
CA VAL A 294 21.77 28.18 -23.69
C VAL A 294 22.37 26.78 -23.66
N PHE A 295 22.95 26.37 -22.53
CA PHE A 295 23.54 25.04 -22.37
C PHE A 295 23.61 24.65 -20.90
N SER A 296 23.45 23.36 -20.60
CA SER A 296 23.67 22.76 -19.30
C SER A 296 24.56 21.53 -19.43
N GLY A 297 25.60 21.44 -18.63
CA GLY A 297 26.58 20.36 -18.68
C GLY A 297 27.45 20.30 -17.41
N GLU A 298 28.67 19.82 -17.56
CA GLU A 298 29.62 19.65 -16.46
C GLU A 298 30.91 20.39 -16.70
N ILE A 299 31.48 21.03 -15.69
CA ILE A 299 32.81 21.66 -15.77
C ILE A 299 33.85 20.55 -15.88
N GLN A 300 34.50 20.45 -17.03
CA GLN A 300 35.53 19.44 -17.28
C GLN A 300 36.83 19.78 -16.51
N SER A 301 37.30 21.03 -16.62
CA SER A 301 38.52 21.48 -15.95
C SER A 301 38.55 22.99 -15.78
N ILE A 302 39.27 23.43 -14.76
CA ILE A 302 39.51 24.82 -14.46
C ILE A 302 41.02 25.05 -14.44
N TYR A 303 41.46 26.14 -15.12
CA TYR A 303 42.87 26.51 -15.19
C TYR A 303 43.11 27.89 -14.61
N ARG A 304 44.19 28.04 -13.87
CA ARG A 304 44.71 29.32 -13.44
C ARG A 304 46.21 29.41 -13.70
N GLU A 305 46.62 30.43 -14.41
CA GLU A 305 48.03 30.63 -14.74
C GLU A 305 48.69 29.37 -15.37
N LYS A 306 47.96 28.70 -16.28
CA LYS A 306 48.33 27.42 -16.95
C LYS A 306 48.31 26.16 -16.08
N ASN A 307 48.04 26.27 -14.77
CA ASN A 307 47.89 25.10 -13.88
C ASN A 307 46.43 24.74 -13.72
N GLN A 308 46.15 23.44 -13.72
CA GLN A 308 44.82 22.95 -13.45
C GLN A 308 44.56 23.04 -11.93
N VAL A 309 43.40 23.61 -11.55
CA VAL A 309 42.99 23.80 -10.16
C VAL A 309 41.63 23.15 -9.93
N LYS A 310 41.34 22.85 -8.66
CA LYS A 310 40.07 22.20 -8.29
C LYS A 310 38.92 23.22 -8.12
N GLU A 311 39.25 24.43 -7.64
CA GLU A 311 38.28 25.48 -7.35
C GLU A 311 38.90 26.88 -7.51
N VAL A 312 38.05 27.86 -7.81
CA VAL A 312 38.43 29.26 -7.94
C VAL A 312 37.34 30.13 -7.32
N GLY A 313 37.75 31.02 -6.39
CA GLY A 313 36.85 31.92 -5.68
C GLY A 313 36.62 33.27 -6.36
N THR A 314 35.73 34.04 -5.79
CA THR A 314 35.29 35.37 -6.26
C THR A 314 36.45 36.32 -6.53
N GLY A 315 36.35 37.08 -7.64
CA GLY A 315 37.29 38.12 -8.05
C GLY A 315 38.51 37.63 -8.84
N LEU A 316 38.74 36.31 -8.86
CA LEU A 316 39.85 35.69 -9.56
C LEU A 316 39.52 35.34 -11.04
N GLU A 317 40.55 35.42 -11.88
CA GLU A 317 40.46 35.02 -13.26
C GLU A 317 40.81 33.52 -13.43
N CYS A 318 40.09 32.82 -14.27
CA CYS A 318 40.32 31.43 -14.58
C CYS A 318 39.88 31.05 -16.01
N GLY A 319 40.47 29.98 -16.51
CA GLY A 319 40.02 29.39 -17.75
C GLY A 319 39.10 28.19 -17.43
N ILE A 320 37.88 28.17 -17.93
CA ILE A 320 36.89 27.11 -17.69
C ILE A 320 36.65 26.34 -18.99
N SER A 321 36.75 25.03 -18.95
CA SER A 321 36.29 24.16 -20.02
C SER A 321 35.06 23.40 -19.54
N ILE A 322 34.06 23.30 -20.42
CA ILE A 322 32.81 22.59 -20.17
C ILE A 322 32.77 21.42 -21.14
N LYS A 323 32.37 20.27 -20.64
CA LYS A 323 32.26 19.04 -21.41
C LYS A 323 31.22 19.21 -22.50
N ASP A 324 31.58 18.81 -23.75
CA ASP A 324 30.73 18.82 -24.92
C ASP A 324 30.20 20.21 -25.37
N PHE A 325 30.80 21.30 -24.90
CA PHE A 325 30.42 22.66 -25.27
C PHE A 325 31.62 23.50 -25.78
N ILE A 326 31.44 24.12 -26.93
CA ILE A 326 32.49 24.94 -27.60
C ILE A 326 31.99 26.31 -28.08
N ASP A 327 30.68 26.60 -27.98
CA ASP A 327 30.08 27.85 -28.50
C ASP A 327 30.03 28.96 -27.46
N PHE A 328 31.15 29.17 -26.75
CA PHE A 328 31.27 30.30 -25.81
C PHE A 328 31.25 31.64 -26.56
N LYS A 329 30.60 32.64 -25.95
CA LYS A 329 30.67 34.06 -26.38
C LYS A 329 31.10 34.92 -25.21
N GLU A 330 31.70 36.07 -25.56
CA GLU A 330 32.05 37.08 -24.55
C GLU A 330 30.79 37.62 -23.90
N LYS A 331 30.81 37.86 -22.58
CA LYS A 331 29.70 38.24 -21.69
C LYS A 331 28.71 37.12 -21.38
N ASP A 332 28.90 35.88 -21.85
CA ASP A 332 28.16 34.76 -21.31
C ASP A 332 28.51 34.55 -19.79
N VAL A 333 27.55 34.13 -19.00
CA VAL A 333 27.76 33.81 -17.59
C VAL A 333 27.76 32.30 -17.43
N ILE A 334 28.82 31.76 -16.87
CA ILE A 334 28.92 30.36 -16.44
C ILE A 334 28.49 30.29 -14.99
N GLU A 335 27.39 29.64 -14.70
CA GLU A 335 26.91 29.39 -13.36
C GLU A 335 27.20 27.96 -12.94
N SER A 336 27.97 27.78 -11.89
CA SER A 336 28.31 26.48 -11.30
C SER A 336 27.30 26.16 -10.22
N TYR A 337 26.72 24.95 -10.23
CA TYR A 337 25.74 24.53 -9.24
C TYR A 337 25.95 23.06 -8.83
N HIS A 338 25.48 22.75 -7.63
CA HIS A 338 25.37 21.39 -7.12
C HIS A 338 23.90 20.97 -7.21
N ALA A 339 23.65 19.83 -7.80
CA ALA A 339 22.32 19.24 -7.87
C ALA A 339 22.29 18.01 -6.94
N GLU A 340 21.48 18.07 -5.92
CA GLU A 340 21.26 16.99 -4.97
C GLU A 340 19.86 16.41 -5.21
N GLU A 341 19.81 15.11 -5.42
CA GLU A 341 18.54 14.40 -5.53
C GLU A 341 18.02 14.11 -4.13
N ILE A 342 16.90 14.71 -3.78
CA ILE A 342 16.21 14.49 -2.52
C ILE A 342 15.04 13.55 -2.76
N GLN A 343 15.06 12.38 -2.12
CA GLN A 343 13.96 11.44 -2.21
C GLN A 343 12.72 12.02 -1.53
N ARG A 344 11.62 12.07 -2.27
CA ARG A 344 10.33 12.56 -1.77
C ARG A 344 9.70 11.50 -0.87
N SER A 345 8.93 11.93 0.13
CA SER A 345 8.11 11.08 1.00
C SER A 345 6.65 11.49 0.91
N ILE A 346 5.77 10.52 1.04
CA ILE A 346 4.30 10.71 1.13
C ILE A 346 3.93 11.14 2.53
#